data_406832f0ecd35fc730c69d12d9432344
#
_entry.id   406832f0ecd35fc730c69d12d9432344
#
_cell.length_a   1.000
_cell.length_b   1.000
_cell.length_c   1.000
_cell.angle_alpha   90.00
_cell.angle_beta   90.00
_cell.angle_gamma   90.00
#
_symmetry.space_group_name_H-M   'P 1'
#
loop_
_entity.id
_entity.type
_entity.pdbx_description
1 polymer ?
#
loop_
_entity_poly.entity_id
_entity_poly.type
_entity_poly.pdbx_seq_one_letter_code
_entity_poly.pdbx_strand_id
1 'polypeptide(L)'
;VVGGIIAGLISRKIGKPIKLCAERIEKLSEGDLTSPVPMVKSHDEVKILAKSAAKVVNEQNAMISDIGNILSNMANGNFDVHSKDADNTYRGDYKVLIESVRDINTRLNDTLSQISIAGDQVSSGSQQVSAGAQSLAQGATEQAASVEELAATIHNINAHIEATTEDCQKGRQLVDETAEYISAANNKMNSLTSAMQD
;
A
#
# COMPACT_ATOMS: atom_id res chain seq x y z
N VAL A 1 -47.87 -71.20 4.11
CA VAL A 1 -46.71 -71.29 3.22
C VAL A 1 -46.71 -70.16 2.19
N VAL A 2 -47.79 -69.86 1.46
CA VAL A 2 -47.86 -68.83 0.40
C VAL A 2 -47.64 -67.41 0.96
N GLY A 3 -48.19 -67.06 2.12
CA GLY A 3 -48.05 -65.76 2.76
C GLY A 3 -46.58 -65.43 3.16
N GLY A 4 -45.79 -66.41 3.61
CA GLY A 4 -44.37 -66.23 3.96
C GLY A 4 -43.50 -65.99 2.72
N ILE A 5 -43.81 -66.60 1.61
CA ILE A 5 -43.08 -66.40 0.36
C ILE A 5 -43.35 -64.98 -0.20
N ILE A 6 -44.62 -64.56 -0.17
CA ILE A 6 -45.04 -63.22 -0.61
C ILE A 6 -44.34 -62.15 0.30
N ALA A 7 -44.41 -62.33 1.61
CA ALA A 7 -43.71 -61.39 2.57
C ALA A 7 -42.23 -61.37 2.34
N GLY A 8 -41.52 -62.47 2.08
CA GLY A 8 -40.15 -62.56 1.74
C GLY A 8 -39.78 -61.87 0.43
N LEU A 9 -40.62 -61.96 -0.59
CA LEU A 9 -40.39 -61.25 -1.86
C LEU A 9 -40.60 -59.77 -1.76
N ILE A 10 -41.64 -59.33 -1.02
CA ILE A 10 -41.83 -57.87 -0.73
C ILE A 10 -40.66 -57.29 0.06
N SER A 11 -40.24 -57.97 1.11
CA SER A 11 -39.07 -57.53 1.92
C SER A 11 -37.79 -57.40 1.10
N ARG A 12 -37.53 -58.35 0.19
CA ARG A 12 -36.32 -58.31 -0.67
C ARG A 12 -36.43 -57.31 -1.83
N LYS A 13 -37.57 -57.14 -2.44
CA LYS A 13 -37.73 -56.27 -3.62
C LYS A 13 -38.02 -54.81 -3.27
N ILE A 14 -38.65 -54.57 -2.11
CA ILE A 14 -39.04 -53.20 -1.70
C ILE A 14 -38.31 -52.80 -0.40
N GLY A 15 -38.40 -53.60 0.66
CA GLY A 15 -37.87 -53.22 1.99
C GLY A 15 -36.37 -53.01 2.01
N LYS A 16 -35.59 -53.96 1.45
CA LYS A 16 -34.11 -53.85 1.45
C LYS A 16 -33.59 -52.66 0.63
N PRO A 17 -34.07 -52.38 -0.59
CA PRO A 17 -33.65 -51.18 -1.35
C PRO A 17 -34.03 -49.88 -0.69
N ILE A 18 -35.19 -49.75 -0.09
CA ILE A 18 -35.61 -48.55 0.65
C ILE A 18 -34.69 -48.32 1.84
N LYS A 19 -34.38 -49.39 2.60
CA LYS A 19 -33.45 -49.31 3.72
C LYS A 19 -32.07 -48.82 3.28
N LEU A 20 -31.51 -49.32 2.19
CA LEU A 20 -30.24 -48.86 1.63
C LEU A 20 -30.26 -47.41 1.20
N CYS A 21 -31.37 -46.92 0.63
CA CYS A 21 -31.52 -45.50 0.31
C CYS A 21 -31.60 -44.63 1.57
N ALA A 22 -32.32 -45.09 2.61
CA ALA A 22 -32.43 -44.40 3.87
C ALA A 22 -31.04 -44.28 4.56
N GLU A 23 -30.29 -45.37 4.67
CA GLU A 23 -28.93 -45.41 5.21
C GLU A 23 -27.99 -44.48 4.42
N ARG A 24 -28.18 -44.39 3.09
CA ARG A 24 -27.36 -43.44 2.27
C ARG A 24 -27.71 -41.98 2.52
N ILE A 25 -28.99 -41.67 2.69
CA ILE A 25 -29.44 -40.30 3.03
C ILE A 25 -29.00 -39.94 4.43
N GLU A 26 -29.03 -40.88 5.37
CA GLU A 26 -28.50 -40.69 6.73
C GLU A 26 -27.01 -40.31 6.69
N LYS A 27 -26.17 -41.06 5.97
CA LYS A 27 -24.75 -40.72 5.76
C LYS A 27 -24.56 -39.35 5.09
N LEU A 28 -25.45 -38.99 4.13
CA LEU A 28 -25.41 -37.65 3.53
C LEU A 28 -25.69 -36.57 4.56
N SER A 29 -26.63 -36.79 5.49
CA SER A 29 -26.91 -35.83 6.57
C SER A 29 -25.76 -35.67 7.56
N GLU A 30 -24.87 -36.67 7.66
CA GLU A 30 -23.64 -36.65 8.41
C GLU A 30 -22.47 -36.01 7.62
N GLY A 31 -22.70 -35.58 6.38
CA GLY A 31 -21.68 -34.94 5.51
C GLY A 31 -20.88 -35.91 4.66
N ASP A 32 -21.21 -37.20 4.63
CA ASP A 32 -20.55 -38.19 3.77
C ASP A 32 -21.02 -38.05 2.32
N LEU A 33 -20.25 -37.36 1.50
CA LEU A 33 -20.51 -37.17 0.07
C LEU A 33 -19.83 -38.22 -0.81
N THR A 34 -18.95 -39.05 -0.24
CA THR A 34 -18.07 -39.95 -0.99
C THR A 34 -18.53 -41.41 -1.03
N SER A 35 -19.32 -41.84 -0.07
CA SER A 35 -19.86 -43.21 -0.05
C SER A 35 -20.73 -43.49 -1.30
N PRO A 36 -20.60 -44.67 -1.88
CA PRO A 36 -21.33 -45.00 -3.10
C PRO A 36 -22.81 -45.03 -2.86
N VAL A 37 -23.59 -44.59 -3.88
CA VAL A 37 -25.04 -44.67 -3.86
C VAL A 37 -25.47 -46.08 -4.23
N PRO A 38 -26.42 -46.70 -3.48
CA PRO A 38 -26.85 -48.05 -3.75
C PRO A 38 -27.50 -48.16 -5.13
N MET A 39 -27.07 -49.15 -5.92
CA MET A 39 -27.68 -49.48 -7.20
C MET A 39 -28.90 -50.39 -6.97
N VAL A 40 -30.05 -49.84 -7.29
CA VAL A 40 -31.32 -50.58 -7.14
C VAL A 40 -31.83 -51.09 -8.51
N LYS A 41 -31.95 -52.41 -8.63
CA LYS A 41 -32.50 -53.07 -9.81
C LYS A 41 -34.05 -53.24 -9.67
N SER A 42 -34.75 -52.13 -9.58
CA SER A 42 -36.21 -52.12 -9.59
C SER A 42 -36.73 -51.35 -10.80
N HIS A 43 -38.02 -51.50 -11.14
CA HIS A 43 -38.69 -50.79 -12.24
C HIS A 43 -39.87 -49.96 -11.75
N ASP A 44 -39.97 -49.75 -10.46
CA ASP A 44 -41.01 -49.06 -9.72
C ASP A 44 -40.53 -47.77 -9.07
N GLU A 45 -41.29 -47.22 -8.13
CA GLU A 45 -41.01 -46.00 -7.38
C GLU A 45 -39.71 -46.08 -6.60
N VAL A 46 -39.28 -47.30 -6.22
CA VAL A 46 -38.00 -47.51 -5.51
C VAL A 46 -36.82 -47.16 -6.40
N LYS A 47 -36.93 -47.41 -7.72
CA LYS A 47 -35.90 -46.97 -8.68
C LYS A 47 -35.83 -45.44 -8.79
N ILE A 48 -36.98 -44.79 -8.77
CA ILE A 48 -37.06 -43.32 -8.82
C ILE A 48 -36.42 -42.73 -7.57
N LEU A 49 -36.74 -43.27 -6.38
CA LEU A 49 -36.16 -42.88 -5.11
C LEU A 49 -34.63 -43.01 -5.11
N ALA A 50 -34.12 -44.16 -5.55
CA ALA A 50 -32.69 -44.41 -5.61
C ALA A 50 -31.95 -43.43 -6.59
N LYS A 51 -32.58 -43.18 -7.76
CA LYS A 51 -32.03 -42.19 -8.71
C LYS A 51 -32.05 -40.78 -8.17
N SER A 52 -33.09 -40.37 -7.46
CA SER A 52 -33.20 -39.05 -6.85
C SER A 52 -32.18 -38.87 -5.74
N ALA A 53 -32.01 -39.90 -4.89
CA ALA A 53 -30.94 -39.89 -3.87
C ALA A 53 -29.55 -39.78 -4.50
N ALA A 54 -29.28 -40.56 -5.57
CA ALA A 54 -28.04 -40.47 -6.32
C ALA A 54 -27.80 -39.09 -6.90
N LYS A 55 -28.84 -38.49 -7.46
CA LYS A 55 -28.77 -37.15 -8.04
C LYS A 55 -28.40 -36.10 -6.97
N VAL A 56 -29.07 -36.13 -5.82
CA VAL A 56 -28.78 -35.20 -4.71
C VAL A 56 -27.34 -35.32 -4.22
N VAL A 57 -26.87 -36.58 -4.01
CA VAL A 57 -25.49 -36.83 -3.58
C VAL A 57 -24.49 -36.28 -4.58
N ASN A 58 -24.67 -36.55 -5.86
CA ASN A 58 -23.74 -36.14 -6.92
C ASN A 58 -23.74 -34.62 -7.10
N GLU A 59 -24.91 -33.98 -7.07
CA GLU A 59 -25.00 -32.52 -7.19
C GLU A 59 -24.36 -31.81 -5.99
N GLN A 60 -24.60 -32.30 -4.76
CA GLN A 60 -23.96 -31.74 -3.57
C GLN A 60 -22.42 -31.94 -3.58
N ASN A 61 -21.98 -33.15 -3.99
CA ASN A 61 -20.53 -33.42 -4.09
C ASN A 61 -19.85 -32.50 -5.12
N ALA A 62 -20.48 -32.32 -6.30
CA ALA A 62 -19.96 -31.41 -7.31
C ALA A 62 -19.86 -29.96 -6.79
N MET A 63 -20.89 -29.48 -6.12
CA MET A 63 -20.96 -28.14 -5.54
C MET A 63 -19.91 -27.92 -4.45
N ILE A 64 -19.80 -28.84 -3.49
CA ILE A 64 -18.82 -28.74 -2.40
C ILE A 64 -17.39 -28.83 -2.93
N SER A 65 -17.15 -29.70 -3.93
CA SER A 65 -15.83 -29.79 -4.56
C SER A 65 -15.46 -28.51 -5.32
N ASP A 66 -16.40 -27.91 -6.04
CA ASP A 66 -16.18 -26.69 -6.80
C ASP A 66 -15.92 -25.49 -5.87
N ILE A 67 -16.76 -25.28 -4.84
CA ILE A 67 -16.52 -24.25 -3.81
C ILE A 67 -15.18 -24.48 -3.10
N GLY A 68 -14.88 -25.72 -2.72
CA GLY A 68 -13.61 -26.06 -2.07
C GLY A 68 -12.41 -25.69 -2.92
N ASN A 69 -12.46 -25.96 -4.23
CA ASN A 69 -11.43 -25.57 -5.17
C ASN A 69 -11.28 -24.04 -5.30
N ILE A 70 -12.40 -23.31 -5.40
CA ILE A 70 -12.37 -21.85 -5.47
C ILE A 70 -11.74 -21.27 -4.21
N LEU A 71 -12.24 -21.67 -3.03
CA LEU A 71 -11.73 -21.17 -1.74
C LEU A 71 -10.27 -21.54 -1.51
N SER A 72 -9.84 -22.74 -1.95
CA SER A 72 -8.42 -23.14 -1.87
C SER A 72 -7.52 -22.28 -2.74
N ASN A 73 -7.97 -21.93 -3.95
CA ASN A 73 -7.23 -20.99 -4.80
C ASN A 73 -7.14 -19.60 -4.18
N MET A 74 -8.28 -19.09 -3.67
CA MET A 74 -8.30 -17.80 -2.98
C MET A 74 -7.37 -17.78 -1.75
N ALA A 75 -7.33 -18.85 -0.96
CA ALA A 75 -6.43 -19.00 0.17
C ALA A 75 -4.95 -18.97 -0.23
N ASN A 76 -4.62 -19.38 -1.45
CA ASN A 76 -3.29 -19.31 -2.04
C ASN A 76 -3.00 -17.99 -2.78
N GLY A 77 -3.88 -16.99 -2.64
CA GLY A 77 -3.72 -15.67 -3.25
C GLY A 77 -4.15 -15.59 -4.72
N ASN A 78 -4.75 -16.64 -5.28
CA ASN A 78 -5.31 -16.62 -6.62
C ASN A 78 -6.79 -16.22 -6.55
N PHE A 79 -7.09 -14.97 -6.85
CA PHE A 79 -8.43 -14.40 -6.87
C PHE A 79 -9.04 -14.36 -8.28
N ASP A 80 -8.32 -14.81 -9.31
CA ASP A 80 -8.84 -14.98 -10.67
C ASP A 80 -9.31 -16.41 -10.89
N VAL A 81 -10.24 -16.87 -10.04
CA VAL A 81 -10.79 -18.21 -10.07
C VAL A 81 -12.31 -18.15 -10.11
N HIS A 82 -12.90 -18.95 -11.00
CA HIS A 82 -14.33 -19.00 -11.24
C HIS A 82 -14.81 -20.44 -11.32
N SER A 83 -16.08 -20.67 -10.99
CA SER A 83 -16.73 -21.95 -11.29
C SER A 83 -16.81 -22.18 -12.79
N LYS A 84 -16.40 -23.36 -13.23
CA LYS A 84 -16.41 -23.73 -14.67
C LYS A 84 -17.81 -24.00 -15.20
N ASP A 85 -18.73 -24.43 -14.34
CA ASP A 85 -20.10 -24.78 -14.71
C ASP A 85 -21.10 -24.31 -13.65
N ALA A 86 -21.07 -23.01 -13.36
CA ALA A 86 -21.89 -22.40 -12.30
C ALA A 86 -23.39 -22.63 -12.51
N ASP A 87 -23.88 -22.48 -13.74
CA ASP A 87 -25.31 -22.57 -14.03
C ASP A 87 -25.87 -23.98 -13.85
N ASN A 88 -25.09 -25.03 -14.07
CA ASN A 88 -25.49 -26.40 -13.86
C ASN A 88 -25.24 -26.90 -12.45
N THR A 89 -24.20 -26.43 -11.80
CA THR A 89 -23.79 -26.84 -10.45
C THR A 89 -24.64 -26.13 -9.37
N TYR A 90 -24.95 -24.85 -9.54
CA TYR A 90 -25.68 -24.05 -8.55
C TYR A 90 -27.05 -23.68 -9.04
N ARG A 91 -28.01 -24.59 -8.84
CA ARG A 91 -29.40 -24.40 -9.26
C ARG A 91 -30.29 -23.95 -8.11
N GLY A 92 -31.37 -23.24 -8.44
CA GLY A 92 -32.35 -22.77 -7.44
C GLY A 92 -31.68 -21.90 -6.38
N ASP A 93 -31.93 -22.18 -5.12
CA ASP A 93 -31.45 -21.43 -3.98
C ASP A 93 -29.92 -21.50 -3.78
N TYR A 94 -29.25 -22.48 -4.38
CA TYR A 94 -27.80 -22.59 -4.34
C TYR A 94 -27.06 -21.49 -5.13
N LYS A 95 -27.76 -20.78 -6.04
CA LYS A 95 -27.16 -19.66 -6.78
C LYS A 95 -26.59 -18.59 -5.87
N VAL A 96 -27.25 -18.31 -4.76
CA VAL A 96 -26.80 -17.32 -3.77
C VAL A 96 -25.39 -17.62 -3.25
N LEU A 97 -25.01 -18.89 -3.12
CA LEU A 97 -23.68 -19.29 -2.65
C LEU A 97 -22.59 -18.87 -3.64
N ILE A 98 -22.75 -19.22 -4.92
CA ILE A 98 -21.74 -18.90 -5.93
C ILE A 98 -21.68 -17.40 -6.24
N GLU A 99 -22.83 -16.70 -6.19
CA GLU A 99 -22.87 -15.24 -6.32
C GLU A 99 -22.12 -14.57 -5.17
N SER A 100 -22.35 -15.01 -3.93
CA SER A 100 -21.64 -14.48 -2.76
C SER A 100 -20.13 -14.72 -2.83
N VAL A 101 -19.71 -15.92 -3.26
CA VAL A 101 -18.27 -16.23 -3.46
C VAL A 101 -17.67 -15.35 -4.56
N ARG A 102 -18.41 -15.13 -5.65
CA ARG A 102 -17.98 -14.25 -6.74
C ARG A 102 -17.82 -12.80 -6.27
N ASP A 103 -18.78 -12.30 -5.50
CA ASP A 103 -18.74 -10.95 -4.94
C ASP A 103 -17.54 -10.77 -4.00
N ILE A 104 -17.28 -11.73 -3.13
CA ILE A 104 -16.11 -11.74 -2.25
C ILE A 104 -14.83 -11.70 -3.09
N ASN A 105 -14.73 -12.56 -4.10
CA ASN A 105 -13.57 -12.66 -4.98
C ASN A 105 -13.31 -11.32 -5.71
N THR A 106 -14.34 -10.73 -6.29
CA THR A 106 -14.24 -9.43 -6.97
C THR A 106 -13.77 -8.33 -6.01
N ARG A 107 -14.40 -8.21 -4.84
CA ARG A 107 -14.03 -7.19 -3.84
C ARG A 107 -12.61 -7.35 -3.33
N LEU A 108 -12.15 -8.57 -3.11
CA LEU A 108 -10.77 -8.84 -2.69
C LEU A 108 -9.78 -8.46 -3.80
N ASN A 109 -10.07 -8.83 -5.04
CA ASN A 109 -9.23 -8.47 -6.18
C ASN A 109 -9.13 -6.95 -6.38
N ASP A 110 -10.26 -6.25 -6.30
CA ASP A 110 -10.29 -4.78 -6.37
C ASP A 110 -9.50 -4.14 -5.23
N THR A 111 -9.64 -4.66 -4.01
CA THR A 111 -8.91 -4.15 -2.83
C THR A 111 -7.40 -4.34 -2.98
N LEU A 112 -6.96 -5.52 -3.43
CA LEU A 112 -5.55 -5.81 -3.66
C LEU A 112 -4.96 -4.94 -4.79
N SER A 113 -5.74 -4.69 -5.84
CA SER A 113 -5.35 -3.77 -6.91
C SER A 113 -5.15 -2.35 -6.38
N GLN A 114 -6.07 -1.85 -5.54
CA GLN A 114 -5.94 -0.54 -4.91
C GLN A 114 -4.72 -0.46 -3.98
N ILE A 115 -4.44 -1.51 -3.22
CA ILE A 115 -3.26 -1.59 -2.35
C ILE A 115 -1.98 -1.54 -3.19
N SER A 116 -1.94 -2.25 -4.33
CA SER A 116 -0.78 -2.21 -5.24
C SER A 116 -0.55 -0.80 -5.79
N ILE A 117 -1.60 -0.13 -6.27
CA ILE A 117 -1.52 1.25 -6.75
C ILE A 117 -1.04 2.21 -5.65
N ALA A 118 -1.59 2.08 -4.44
CA ALA A 118 -1.14 2.89 -3.30
C ALA A 118 0.32 2.63 -2.94
N GLY A 119 0.78 1.38 -3.02
CA GLY A 119 2.18 0.99 -2.82
C GLY A 119 3.12 1.68 -3.83
N ASP A 120 2.74 1.69 -5.10
CA ASP A 120 3.50 2.35 -6.16
C ASP A 120 3.55 3.89 -5.96
N GLN A 121 2.44 4.49 -5.51
CA GLN A 121 2.41 5.92 -5.17
C GLN A 121 3.31 6.25 -3.98
N VAL A 122 3.30 5.44 -2.92
CA VAL A 122 4.20 5.61 -1.76
C VAL A 122 5.66 5.45 -2.19
N SER A 123 5.97 4.47 -3.03
CA SER A 123 7.33 4.27 -3.57
C SER A 123 7.80 5.49 -4.35
N SER A 124 6.97 5.99 -5.27
CA SER A 124 7.27 7.20 -6.07
C SER A 124 7.44 8.44 -5.18
N GLY A 125 6.53 8.64 -4.21
CA GLY A 125 6.61 9.72 -3.24
C GLY A 125 7.90 9.67 -2.41
N SER A 126 8.32 8.48 -1.98
CA SER A 126 9.56 8.28 -1.24
C SER A 126 10.80 8.63 -2.06
N GLN A 127 10.80 8.31 -3.35
CA GLN A 127 11.88 8.71 -4.27
C GLN A 127 11.95 10.24 -4.42
N GLN A 128 10.81 10.91 -4.55
CA GLN A 128 10.76 12.38 -4.62
C GLN A 128 11.26 13.04 -3.34
N VAL A 129 10.86 12.52 -2.18
CA VAL A 129 11.36 13.00 -0.87
C VAL A 129 12.88 12.82 -0.77
N SER A 130 13.40 11.67 -1.20
CA SER A 130 14.86 11.42 -1.21
C SER A 130 15.59 12.40 -2.12
N ALA A 131 15.10 12.64 -3.33
CA ALA A 131 15.69 13.61 -4.25
C ALA A 131 15.61 15.05 -3.69
N GLY A 132 14.49 15.41 -3.06
CA GLY A 132 14.33 16.70 -2.38
C GLY A 132 15.30 16.89 -1.22
N ALA A 133 15.51 15.85 -0.41
CA ALA A 133 16.47 15.86 0.69
C ALA A 133 17.92 16.03 0.21
N GLN A 134 18.29 15.38 -0.90
CA GLN A 134 19.60 15.56 -1.52
C GLN A 134 19.80 16.99 -2.04
N SER A 135 18.78 17.55 -2.72
CA SER A 135 18.85 18.94 -3.18
C SER A 135 18.94 19.94 -2.02
N LEU A 136 18.23 19.68 -0.94
CA LEU A 136 18.30 20.49 0.28
C LEU A 136 19.69 20.42 0.93
N ALA A 137 20.28 19.24 1.02
CA ALA A 137 21.64 19.05 1.55
C ALA A 137 22.68 19.79 0.69
N GLN A 138 22.55 19.74 -0.64
CA GLN A 138 23.40 20.48 -1.56
C GLN A 138 23.24 21.99 -1.33
N GLY A 139 22.01 22.50 -1.29
CA GLY A 139 21.73 23.92 -1.04
C GLY A 139 22.25 24.41 0.32
N ALA A 140 22.15 23.58 1.36
CA ALA A 140 22.69 23.87 2.67
C ALA A 140 24.22 23.98 2.63
N THR A 141 24.92 23.14 1.87
CA THR A 141 26.36 23.19 1.67
C THR A 141 26.80 24.47 0.95
N GLU A 142 26.05 24.83 -0.12
CA GLU A 142 26.29 26.07 -0.88
C GLU A 142 26.06 27.33 0.00
N GLN A 143 25.02 27.31 0.84
CA GLN A 143 24.74 28.37 1.79
C GLN A 143 25.86 28.50 2.83
N ALA A 144 26.36 27.38 3.37
CA ALA A 144 27.48 27.39 4.31
C ALA A 144 28.74 28.03 3.69
N ALA A 145 29.10 27.69 2.45
CA ALA A 145 30.21 28.29 1.73
C ALA A 145 30.00 29.81 1.51
N SER A 146 28.78 30.22 1.16
CA SER A 146 28.46 31.64 1.00
C SER A 146 28.56 32.42 2.31
N VAL A 147 28.17 31.82 3.43
CA VAL A 147 28.30 32.43 4.77
C VAL A 147 29.81 32.59 5.16
N GLU A 148 30.66 31.60 4.84
CA GLU A 148 32.11 31.69 5.06
C GLU A 148 32.74 32.81 4.23
N GLU A 149 32.36 32.97 2.95
CA GLU A 149 32.79 34.04 2.07
C GLU A 149 32.36 35.42 2.60
N LEU A 150 31.09 35.52 3.06
CA LEU A 150 30.61 36.75 3.71
C LEU A 150 31.42 37.10 4.99
N ALA A 151 31.70 36.10 5.81
CA ALA A 151 32.52 36.30 7.02
C ALA A 151 33.93 36.82 6.68
N ALA A 152 34.58 36.26 5.64
CA ALA A 152 35.87 36.74 5.14
C ALA A 152 35.78 38.17 4.59
N THR A 153 34.71 38.49 3.86
CA THR A 153 34.47 39.85 3.35
C THR A 153 34.29 40.87 4.49
N ILE A 154 33.50 40.51 5.51
CA ILE A 154 33.31 41.34 6.71
C ILE A 154 34.65 41.59 7.43
N HIS A 155 35.51 40.55 7.54
CA HIS A 155 36.83 40.70 8.14
C HIS A 155 37.69 41.69 7.35
N ASN A 156 37.70 41.62 6.02
CA ASN A 156 38.42 42.56 5.15
C ASN A 156 37.91 44.01 5.29
N ILE A 157 36.58 44.17 5.34
CA ILE A 157 35.95 45.47 5.55
C ILE A 157 36.39 46.08 6.88
N ASN A 158 36.42 45.31 7.97
CA ASN A 158 36.90 45.77 9.27
C ASN A 158 38.35 46.21 9.20
N ALA A 159 39.26 45.47 8.55
CA ALA A 159 40.66 45.87 8.36
C ALA A 159 40.78 47.19 7.57
N HIS A 160 39.94 47.37 6.52
CA HIS A 160 39.91 48.65 5.78
C HIS A 160 39.37 49.81 6.62
N ILE A 161 38.40 49.59 7.50
CA ILE A 161 37.90 50.61 8.42
C ILE A 161 39.00 51.03 9.40
N GLU A 162 39.73 50.07 9.95
CA GLU A 162 40.90 50.37 10.85
C GLU A 162 41.96 51.20 10.13
N ALA A 163 42.40 50.80 8.92
CA ALA A 163 43.33 51.54 8.11
C ALA A 163 42.88 52.98 7.78
N THR A 164 41.59 53.09 7.37
CA THR A 164 40.99 54.41 7.09
C THR A 164 40.92 55.27 8.32
N THR A 165 40.68 54.73 9.51
CA THR A 165 40.71 55.45 10.78
C THR A 165 42.07 55.96 11.11
N GLU A 166 43.11 55.14 10.90
CA GLU A 166 44.51 55.55 11.08
C GLU A 166 44.90 56.68 10.12
N ASP A 167 44.51 56.57 8.84
CA ASP A 167 44.80 57.62 7.85
C ASP A 167 44.08 58.94 8.16
N CYS A 168 42.84 58.87 8.66
CA CYS A 168 42.16 60.07 9.16
C CYS A 168 42.82 60.71 10.34
N GLN A 169 43.40 59.92 11.27
CA GLN A 169 44.17 60.45 12.39
C GLN A 169 45.48 61.16 11.92
N LYS A 170 46.23 60.53 10.99
CA LYS A 170 47.37 61.13 10.34
C LYS A 170 47.00 62.41 9.61
N GLY A 171 45.90 62.41 8.84
CA GLY A 171 45.42 63.63 8.18
C GLY A 171 45.09 64.75 9.15
N ARG A 172 44.52 64.47 10.29
CA ARG A 172 44.21 65.43 11.35
C ARG A 172 45.50 66.03 11.92
N GLN A 173 46.50 65.17 12.21
CA GLN A 173 47.82 65.65 12.72
C GLN A 173 48.50 66.60 11.72
N LEU A 174 48.45 66.24 10.41
CA LEU A 174 49.06 67.09 9.38
C LEU A 174 48.37 68.46 9.25
N VAL A 175 47.03 68.47 9.42
CA VAL A 175 46.22 69.71 9.45
C VAL A 175 46.58 70.54 10.66
N ASP A 176 46.76 69.99 11.85
CA ASP A 176 47.14 70.67 13.07
C ASP A 176 48.59 71.27 12.94
N GLU A 177 49.55 70.49 12.43
CA GLU A 177 50.90 70.94 12.13
C GLU A 177 50.89 72.09 11.11
N THR A 178 50.11 72.00 10.06
CA THR A 178 49.98 73.08 9.04
C THR A 178 49.38 74.33 9.65
N ALA A 179 48.43 74.23 10.57
CA ALA A 179 47.86 75.38 11.28
C ALA A 179 48.91 76.08 12.16
N GLU A 180 49.78 75.33 12.83
CA GLU A 180 50.90 75.86 13.59
C GLU A 180 51.91 76.63 12.70
N TYR A 181 52.30 76.06 11.53
CA TYR A 181 53.17 76.73 10.56
C TYR A 181 52.56 78.04 10.03
N ILE A 182 51.24 78.03 9.72
CA ILE A 182 50.53 79.23 9.28
C ILE A 182 50.53 80.28 10.38
N SER A 183 50.30 79.91 11.65
CA SER A 183 50.33 80.81 12.79
C SER A 183 51.73 81.43 12.99
N ALA A 184 52.75 80.59 12.91
CA ALA A 184 54.19 81.07 13.02
C ALA A 184 54.53 82.00 11.87
N ALA A 185 54.11 81.71 10.63
CA ALA A 185 54.34 82.59 9.48
C ALA A 185 53.64 83.95 9.63
N ASN A 186 52.37 83.95 10.11
CA ASN A 186 51.63 85.19 10.40
C ASN A 186 52.34 86.05 11.47
N ASN A 187 52.84 85.43 12.54
CA ASN A 187 53.58 86.13 13.57
C ASN A 187 54.88 86.80 13.04
N LYS A 188 55.60 86.05 12.17
CA LYS A 188 56.77 86.63 11.49
C LYS A 188 56.41 87.77 10.55
N MET A 189 55.32 87.65 9.82
CA MET A 189 54.85 88.72 8.90
C MET A 189 54.43 89.96 9.67
N ASN A 190 53.76 89.82 10.81
CA ASN A 190 53.41 90.92 11.69
C ASN A 190 54.63 91.62 12.25
N SER A 191 55.61 90.82 12.66
CA SER A 191 56.89 91.38 13.15
C SER A 191 57.66 92.14 12.05
N LEU A 192 57.69 91.65 10.83
CA LEU A 192 58.24 92.31 9.65
C LEU A 192 57.48 93.62 9.32
N THR A 193 56.19 93.63 9.37
CA THR A 193 55.36 94.82 9.09
C THR A 193 55.65 95.93 10.19
N SER A 194 55.77 95.52 11.43
CA SER A 194 56.11 96.45 12.48
C SER A 194 57.55 97.06 12.32
N ALA A 195 58.52 96.24 11.89
CA ALA A 195 59.87 96.68 11.64
C ALA A 195 60.05 97.57 10.36
N MET A 196 59.06 97.57 9.48
CA MET A 196 59.03 98.49 8.31
C MET A 196 58.30 99.83 8.59
N GLN A 197 57.60 99.96 9.71
CA GLN A 197 56.91 101.18 10.14
C GLN A 197 57.78 102.12 11.06
N ASP A 198 58.86 101.57 11.63
CA ASP A 198 59.85 102.30 12.33
C ASP A 198 61.00 102.80 11.37
#